data_0a1443f8a3bcb0caf0c417ae79e8e94c
#
_entry.id   0a1443f8a3bcb0caf0c417ae79e8e94c
#
_cell.length_a   1.000
_cell.length_b   1.000
_cell.length_c   1.000
_cell.angle_alpha   90.00
_cell.angle_beta   90.00
_cell.angle_gamma   90.00
#
_symmetry.space_group_name_H-M   'P 1'
#
loop_
_entity.id
_entity.type
_entity.pdbx_description
1 polymer ?
#
loop_
_entity_poly.entity_id
_entity_poly.type
_entity_poly.pdbx_seq_one_letter_code
_entity_poly.pdbx_strand_id
1 'polypeptide(L)'
;MRNPNTLFVIGAGASKEAGMPTGKELIDIIAGKLNYRLESGVLRSGEGDADILDVLQQQTETREGIMALLEAAWRIRDGIIYSKSIDSFMDVHRHDERIQLCGKLAIVKSILEAERKSMLFVDSDTGKFQNTNDLKNTWLFDFAKNLNDGVPKSEISRIFEKVTFVVFNYDRCFEHFMFHALQELYGIDEPAASEVMQGLNVIHPYGTIGELPWQSAEGIPFGFVANRANMEHMARRIKTYTEQIEKSEALGSLKTAVFKADTLVFLGFSYHPENMKLLTIDARGDTERVFGTAKGISAADIAIIQGQLRKMIGGKPLDVGGRGPESEQMFIKDETCAALLQEFSRSLFATGRAGR
;
A
#
# COMPACT_ATOMS: atom_id res chain seq x y z
N MET A 1 18.57 -15.01 -22.05
CA MET A 1 17.25 -15.36 -21.45
C MET A 1 16.50 -14.06 -21.22
N ARG A 2 15.19 -14.06 -21.40
CA ARG A 2 14.35 -12.86 -21.17
C ARG A 2 14.33 -12.59 -19.66
N ASN A 3 14.66 -11.38 -19.21
CA ASN A 3 14.46 -11.03 -17.80
C ASN A 3 12.97 -11.15 -17.49
N PRO A 4 12.57 -11.88 -16.45
CA PRO A 4 11.16 -12.08 -16.12
C PRO A 4 10.49 -10.77 -15.73
N ASN A 5 9.24 -10.58 -16.13
CA ASN A 5 8.41 -9.49 -15.63
C ASN A 5 7.99 -9.82 -14.19
N THR A 6 8.35 -8.98 -13.25
CA THR A 6 8.03 -9.19 -11.83
C THR A 6 6.97 -8.19 -11.37
N LEU A 7 5.89 -8.72 -10.81
CA LEU A 7 4.85 -7.94 -10.16
C LEU A 7 5.00 -8.04 -8.64
N PHE A 8 5.25 -6.90 -8.00
CA PHE A 8 5.25 -6.77 -6.54
C PHE A 8 3.87 -6.35 -6.05
N VAL A 9 3.29 -7.13 -5.16
CA VAL A 9 2.02 -6.84 -4.47
C VAL A 9 2.34 -6.44 -3.04
N ILE A 10 2.13 -5.16 -2.74
CA ILE A 10 2.53 -4.54 -1.48
C ILE A 10 1.31 -4.36 -0.58
N GLY A 11 1.41 -4.84 0.65
CA GLY A 11 0.44 -4.60 1.71
C GLY A 11 1.04 -3.83 2.89
N ALA A 12 0.22 -3.49 3.88
CA ALA A 12 0.60 -2.66 5.02
C ALA A 12 1.78 -3.22 5.86
N GLY A 13 1.95 -4.55 5.87
CA GLY A 13 3.11 -5.18 6.53
C GLY A 13 4.45 -4.80 5.92
N ALA A 14 4.50 -4.43 4.63
CA ALA A 14 5.72 -3.96 3.99
C ALA A 14 6.08 -2.52 4.45
N SER A 15 5.10 -1.62 4.52
CA SER A 15 5.30 -0.26 5.01
C SER A 15 5.55 -0.23 6.52
N LYS A 16 5.17 -1.27 7.27
CA LYS A 16 5.49 -1.43 8.70
C LYS A 16 6.99 -1.40 8.97
N GLU A 17 7.81 -1.97 8.08
CA GLU A 17 9.27 -1.94 8.23
C GLU A 17 9.84 -0.51 8.16
N ALA A 18 9.13 0.42 7.53
CA ALA A 18 9.46 1.84 7.50
C ALA A 18 8.81 2.66 8.63
N GLY A 19 8.06 2.03 9.54
CA GLY A 19 7.40 2.68 10.68
C GLY A 19 5.95 3.07 10.44
N MET A 20 5.33 2.65 9.32
CA MET A 20 3.90 2.87 9.07
C MET A 20 3.02 1.89 9.87
N PRO A 21 1.77 2.25 10.17
CA PRO A 21 0.86 1.33 10.85
C PRO A 21 0.43 0.18 9.94
N THR A 22 0.29 -1.00 10.51
CA THR A 22 -0.46 -2.12 9.88
C THR A 22 -1.95 -1.81 9.85
N GLY A 23 -2.72 -2.58 9.06
CA GLY A 23 -4.18 -2.43 9.03
C GLY A 23 -4.85 -2.58 10.41
N LYS A 24 -4.30 -3.46 11.28
CA LYS A 24 -4.79 -3.63 12.65
C LYS A 24 -4.47 -2.42 13.52
N GLU A 25 -3.25 -1.90 13.47
CA GLU A 25 -2.87 -0.70 14.22
C GLU A 25 -3.65 0.54 13.74
N LEU A 26 -3.97 0.60 12.45
CA LEU A 26 -4.76 1.69 11.87
C LEU A 26 -6.19 1.71 12.43
N ILE A 27 -6.78 0.56 12.76
CA ILE A 27 -8.08 0.46 13.45
C ILE A 27 -8.04 1.25 14.77
N ASP A 28 -7.05 0.99 15.62
CA ASP A 28 -6.93 1.63 16.92
C ASP A 28 -6.67 3.14 16.79
N ILE A 29 -5.83 3.54 15.82
CA ILE A 29 -5.54 4.94 15.53
C ILE A 29 -6.81 5.68 15.08
N ILE A 30 -7.57 5.11 14.15
CA ILE A 30 -8.82 5.70 13.65
C ILE A 30 -9.85 5.80 14.75
N ALA A 31 -10.05 4.76 15.56
CA ALA A 31 -10.97 4.78 16.69
C ALA A 31 -10.62 5.91 17.68
N GLY A 32 -9.32 6.10 17.96
CA GLY A 32 -8.84 7.19 18.82
C GLY A 32 -9.13 8.58 18.23
N LYS A 33 -8.88 8.77 16.90
CA LYS A 33 -9.12 10.05 16.21
C LYS A 33 -10.59 10.44 16.18
N LEU A 34 -11.50 9.48 16.14
CA LEU A 34 -12.95 9.71 16.08
C LEU A 34 -13.63 9.65 17.48
N ASN A 35 -12.82 9.63 18.56
CA ASN A 35 -13.33 9.56 19.94
C ASN A 35 -13.74 10.95 20.47
N TYR A 36 -14.72 11.57 19.85
CA TYR A 36 -15.29 12.83 20.32
C TYR A 36 -16.20 12.60 21.53
N ARG A 37 -16.19 13.52 22.51
CA ARG A 37 -17.09 13.51 23.65
C ARG A 37 -17.85 14.82 23.77
N LEU A 38 -19.12 14.70 24.13
CA LEU A 38 -19.98 15.83 24.47
C LEU A 38 -20.14 15.88 25.98
N GLU A 39 -19.88 17.03 26.56
CA GLU A 39 -20.17 17.31 27.98
C GLU A 39 -21.17 18.47 28.03
N SER A 40 -22.34 18.23 28.59
CA SER A 40 -23.45 19.20 28.63
C SER A 40 -23.81 19.78 27.24
N GLY A 41 -23.71 18.96 26.21
CA GLY A 41 -24.02 19.38 24.82
C GLY A 41 -22.92 20.19 24.13
N VAL A 42 -21.74 20.34 24.75
CA VAL A 42 -20.56 21.00 24.18
C VAL A 42 -19.46 19.93 23.97
N LEU A 43 -18.79 20.03 22.83
CA LEU A 43 -17.64 19.15 22.53
C LEU A 43 -16.50 19.43 23.51
N ARG A 44 -16.02 18.37 24.15
CA ARG A 44 -14.88 18.44 25.08
C ARG A 44 -13.58 18.63 24.29
N SER A 45 -12.80 19.63 24.66
CA SER A 45 -11.49 19.86 24.06
C SER A 45 -10.50 18.75 24.42
N GLY A 46 -9.67 18.33 23.45
CA GLY A 46 -8.59 17.35 23.67
C GLY A 46 -9.00 15.88 23.51
N GLU A 47 -10.22 15.59 23.09
CA GLU A 47 -10.65 14.25 22.71
C GLU A 47 -11.05 14.22 21.23
N GLY A 48 -10.61 13.17 20.52
CA GLY A 48 -10.71 13.10 19.05
C GLY A 48 -9.71 14.01 18.34
N ASP A 49 -9.73 13.99 17.03
CA ASP A 49 -8.85 14.80 16.19
C ASP A 49 -9.50 16.12 15.82
N ALA A 50 -8.87 17.25 16.20
CA ALA A 50 -9.41 18.58 16.01
C ALA A 50 -9.52 18.97 14.53
N ASP A 51 -8.56 18.56 13.68
CA ASP A 51 -8.57 18.90 12.27
C ASP A 51 -9.70 18.18 11.54
N ILE A 52 -9.97 16.92 11.89
CA ILE A 52 -11.12 16.17 11.35
C ILE A 52 -12.42 16.85 11.80
N LEU A 53 -12.53 17.21 13.08
CA LEU A 53 -13.72 17.89 13.61
C LEU A 53 -13.99 19.19 12.86
N ASP A 54 -12.95 19.96 12.62
CA ASP A 54 -13.05 21.23 11.90
C ASP A 54 -13.57 21.04 10.45
N VAL A 55 -13.17 19.95 9.77
CA VAL A 55 -13.72 19.60 8.46
C VAL A 55 -15.19 19.21 8.56
N LEU A 56 -15.56 18.40 9.56
CA LEU A 56 -16.94 17.96 9.75
C LEU A 56 -17.89 19.12 10.07
N GLN A 57 -17.43 20.11 10.86
CA GLN A 57 -18.21 21.30 11.17
C GLN A 57 -18.52 22.17 9.95
N GLN A 58 -17.68 22.12 8.92
CA GLN A 58 -17.92 22.87 7.66
C GLN A 58 -18.88 22.16 6.69
N GLN A 59 -19.15 20.88 6.90
CA GLN A 59 -20.08 20.13 6.04
C GLN A 59 -21.55 20.53 6.28
N THR A 60 -21.84 21.26 7.36
CA THR A 60 -23.20 21.65 7.71
C THR A 60 -23.20 22.84 8.65
N GLU A 61 -24.20 23.73 8.48
CA GLU A 61 -24.42 24.89 9.33
C GLU A 61 -25.39 24.57 10.48
N THR A 62 -26.02 23.39 10.48
CA THR A 62 -27.05 23.03 11.45
C THR A 62 -26.50 22.15 12.59
N ARG A 63 -27.06 22.31 13.78
CA ARG A 63 -26.71 21.47 14.93
C ARG A 63 -27.07 20.00 14.69
N GLU A 64 -28.18 19.74 14.05
CA GLU A 64 -28.64 18.40 13.69
C GLU A 64 -27.67 17.75 12.69
N GLY A 65 -27.16 18.50 11.71
CA GLY A 65 -26.19 18.02 10.73
C GLY A 65 -24.87 17.62 11.38
N ILE A 66 -24.30 18.49 12.25
CA ILE A 66 -23.05 18.11 12.97
C ILE A 66 -23.26 16.93 13.90
N MET A 67 -24.41 16.84 14.58
CA MET A 67 -24.70 15.67 15.43
C MET A 67 -24.77 14.38 14.61
N ALA A 68 -25.37 14.39 13.43
CA ALA A 68 -25.43 13.23 12.55
C ALA A 68 -24.01 12.79 12.05
N LEU A 69 -23.09 13.73 11.82
CA LEU A 69 -21.69 13.43 11.50
C LEU A 69 -20.93 12.85 12.70
N LEU A 70 -21.16 13.40 13.91
CA LEU A 70 -20.57 12.85 15.13
C LEU A 70 -21.10 11.44 15.44
N GLU A 71 -22.37 11.18 15.22
CA GLU A 71 -22.96 9.83 15.35
C GLU A 71 -22.31 8.84 14.38
N ALA A 72 -22.00 9.25 13.15
CA ALA A 72 -21.26 8.44 12.20
C ALA A 72 -19.81 8.19 12.66
N ALA A 73 -19.14 9.22 13.19
CA ALA A 73 -17.80 9.08 13.77
C ALA A 73 -17.79 8.11 14.95
N TRP A 74 -18.75 8.19 15.88
CA TRP A 74 -18.88 7.27 17.00
C TRP A 74 -19.21 5.85 16.55
N ARG A 75 -20.02 5.69 15.51
CA ARG A 75 -20.31 4.37 14.93
C ARG A 75 -19.04 3.71 14.39
N ILE A 76 -18.15 4.48 13.73
CA ILE A 76 -16.84 3.97 13.32
C ILE A 76 -16.02 3.61 14.56
N ARG A 77 -15.84 4.53 15.50
CA ARG A 77 -15.07 4.31 16.74
C ARG A 77 -15.45 3.02 17.45
N ASP A 78 -16.76 2.80 17.65
CA ASP A 78 -17.27 1.69 18.43
C ASP A 78 -17.35 0.38 17.63
N GLY A 79 -17.57 0.46 16.32
CA GLY A 79 -17.80 -0.70 15.46
C GLY A 79 -16.56 -1.22 14.72
N ILE A 80 -15.56 -0.38 14.47
CA ILE A 80 -14.41 -0.76 13.65
C ILE A 80 -13.58 -1.89 14.27
N ILE A 81 -13.56 -2.02 15.60
CA ILE A 81 -12.85 -3.08 16.32
C ILE A 81 -13.38 -4.49 16.01
N TYR A 82 -14.61 -4.60 15.49
CA TYR A 82 -15.22 -5.87 15.06
C TYR A 82 -14.99 -6.16 13.57
N SER A 83 -14.28 -5.28 12.87
CA SER A 83 -13.96 -5.42 11.46
C SER A 83 -12.49 -5.79 11.22
N LYS A 84 -12.19 -6.41 10.08
CA LYS A 84 -10.81 -6.78 9.73
C LYS A 84 -9.96 -5.57 9.35
N SER A 85 -10.58 -4.52 8.81
CA SER A 85 -9.96 -3.27 8.41
C SER A 85 -11.00 -2.15 8.37
N ILE A 86 -10.53 -0.90 8.25
CA ILE A 86 -11.41 0.25 8.01
C ILE A 86 -12.15 0.11 6.68
N ASP A 87 -11.51 -0.47 5.66
CA ASP A 87 -12.12 -0.71 4.34
C ASP A 87 -13.34 -1.64 4.46
N SER A 88 -13.16 -2.78 5.14
CA SER A 88 -14.26 -3.73 5.38
C SER A 88 -15.39 -3.10 6.20
N PHE A 89 -15.08 -2.22 7.15
CA PHE A 89 -16.10 -1.49 7.90
C PHE A 89 -16.87 -0.51 7.00
N MET A 90 -16.15 0.29 6.22
CA MET A 90 -16.76 1.23 5.29
C MET A 90 -17.58 0.53 4.20
N ASP A 91 -17.15 -0.64 3.72
CA ASP A 91 -17.90 -1.41 2.71
C ASP A 91 -19.22 -1.95 3.25
N VAL A 92 -19.26 -2.41 4.51
CA VAL A 92 -20.51 -2.77 5.20
C VAL A 92 -21.49 -1.57 5.26
N HIS A 93 -20.95 -0.37 5.44
CA HIS A 93 -21.70 0.88 5.54
C HIS A 93 -21.65 1.74 4.28
N ARG A 94 -21.44 1.14 3.09
CA ARG A 94 -21.21 1.84 1.81
C ARG A 94 -22.27 2.85 1.39
N HIS A 95 -23.50 2.73 1.88
CA HIS A 95 -24.62 3.63 1.57
C HIS A 95 -24.75 4.78 2.58
N ASP A 96 -23.95 4.85 3.62
CA ASP A 96 -23.93 5.97 4.58
C ASP A 96 -22.75 6.92 4.25
N GLU A 97 -23.05 7.99 3.52
CA GLU A 97 -22.06 8.97 3.06
C GLU A 97 -21.31 9.63 4.23
N ARG A 98 -21.93 9.74 5.42
CA ARG A 98 -21.30 10.32 6.61
C ARG A 98 -20.23 9.39 7.17
N ILE A 99 -20.50 8.09 7.19
CA ILE A 99 -19.50 7.08 7.57
C ILE A 99 -18.35 7.07 6.56
N GLN A 100 -18.65 7.15 5.25
CA GLN A 100 -17.63 7.23 4.21
C GLN A 100 -16.74 8.47 4.41
N LEU A 101 -17.32 9.64 4.64
CA LEU A 101 -16.58 10.88 4.88
C LEU A 101 -15.70 10.78 6.13
N CYS A 102 -16.28 10.43 7.29
CA CYS A 102 -15.54 10.31 8.54
C CYS A 102 -14.40 9.29 8.46
N GLY A 103 -14.65 8.12 7.84
CA GLY A 103 -13.64 7.08 7.67
C GLY A 103 -12.49 7.53 6.76
N LYS A 104 -12.78 8.14 5.62
CA LYS A 104 -11.77 8.64 4.67
C LYS A 104 -10.93 9.78 5.28
N LEU A 105 -11.54 10.71 6.00
CA LEU A 105 -10.81 11.76 6.73
C LEU A 105 -9.87 11.18 7.79
N ALA A 106 -10.35 10.19 8.55
CA ALA A 106 -9.54 9.53 9.56
C ALA A 106 -8.36 8.74 8.96
N ILE A 107 -8.55 8.08 7.80
CA ILE A 107 -7.47 7.46 7.03
C ILE A 107 -6.43 8.51 6.65
N VAL A 108 -6.84 9.59 5.97
CA VAL A 108 -5.93 10.65 5.50
C VAL A 108 -5.09 11.19 6.64
N LYS A 109 -5.73 11.58 7.74
CA LYS A 109 -5.04 12.14 8.91
C LYS A 109 -4.05 11.14 9.52
N SER A 110 -4.45 9.87 9.63
CA SER A 110 -3.62 8.82 10.20
C SER A 110 -2.38 8.53 9.34
N ILE A 111 -2.55 8.48 8.03
CA ILE A 111 -1.45 8.21 7.10
C ILE A 111 -0.46 9.37 7.07
N LEU A 112 -0.91 10.62 6.97
CA LEU A 112 -0.04 11.80 6.99
C LEU A 112 0.81 11.89 8.27
N GLU A 113 0.19 11.62 9.42
CA GLU A 113 0.93 11.61 10.69
C GLU A 113 1.91 10.44 10.77
N ALA A 114 1.56 9.29 10.21
CA ALA A 114 2.45 8.14 10.15
C ALA A 114 3.63 8.41 9.21
N GLU A 115 3.40 8.96 8.02
CA GLU A 115 4.46 9.40 7.10
C GLU A 115 5.45 10.33 7.80
N ARG A 116 4.95 11.32 8.55
CA ARG A 116 5.78 12.29 9.27
C ARG A 116 6.63 11.67 10.39
N LYS A 117 6.16 10.58 10.99
CA LYS A 117 6.86 9.85 12.06
C LYS A 117 7.70 8.69 11.54
N SER A 118 7.57 8.36 10.26
CA SER A 118 8.27 7.22 9.65
C SER A 118 9.76 7.47 9.46
N MET A 119 10.52 6.41 9.27
CA MET A 119 11.95 6.49 8.91
C MET A 119 12.19 7.17 7.57
N LEU A 120 11.14 7.27 6.74
CA LEU A 120 11.19 7.87 5.40
C LEU A 120 10.94 9.37 5.40
N PHE A 121 10.63 9.97 6.54
CA PHE A 121 10.50 11.42 6.60
C PHE A 121 11.84 12.08 6.33
N VAL A 122 11.86 13.00 5.36
CA VAL A 122 13.07 13.72 4.96
C VAL A 122 13.19 14.98 5.80
N ASP A 123 14.33 15.14 6.43
CA ASP A 123 14.67 16.34 7.17
C ASP A 123 14.92 17.51 6.20
N SER A 124 14.22 18.64 6.41
CA SER A 124 14.27 19.82 5.52
C SER A 124 15.64 20.47 5.43
N ASP A 125 16.45 20.35 6.49
CA ASP A 125 17.75 21.03 6.59
C ASP A 125 18.85 20.24 5.90
N THR A 126 18.75 18.91 5.93
CA THR A 126 19.76 18.01 5.38
C THR A 126 19.38 17.39 4.05
N GLY A 127 18.09 17.39 3.69
CA GLY A 127 17.55 16.71 2.51
C GLY A 127 17.64 15.17 2.59
N LYS A 128 17.89 14.61 3.78
CA LYS A 128 18.10 13.17 3.99
C LYS A 128 17.02 12.56 4.88
N PHE A 129 16.83 11.25 4.73
CA PHE A 129 15.96 10.49 5.62
C PHE A 129 16.45 10.62 7.07
N GLN A 130 15.51 10.86 8.00
CA GLN A 130 15.84 11.07 9.42
C GLN A 130 16.58 9.90 10.07
N ASN A 131 16.27 8.66 9.65
CA ASN A 131 16.84 7.46 10.25
C ASN A 131 17.42 6.50 9.21
N THR A 132 18.47 6.93 8.51
CA THR A 132 19.12 6.13 7.47
C THR A 132 19.69 4.80 7.99
N ASN A 133 20.10 4.73 9.26
CA ASN A 133 20.70 3.50 9.80
C ASN A 133 19.67 2.38 9.96
N ASP A 134 18.47 2.68 10.46
CA ASP A 134 17.42 1.69 10.60
C ASP A 134 16.80 1.35 9.25
N LEU A 135 16.74 2.30 8.33
CA LEU A 135 16.23 2.13 6.97
C LEU A 135 17.00 1.05 6.18
N LYS A 136 18.31 0.87 6.46
CA LYS A 136 19.14 -0.19 5.85
C LYS A 136 18.66 -1.61 6.16
N ASN A 137 17.83 -1.79 7.19
CA ASN A 137 17.28 -3.07 7.60
C ASN A 137 15.87 -3.35 7.01
N THR A 138 15.39 -2.50 6.10
CA THR A 138 14.08 -2.63 5.46
C THR A 138 14.20 -3.27 4.09
N TRP A 139 13.10 -3.88 3.65
CA TRP A 139 12.99 -4.43 2.30
C TRP A 139 13.17 -3.35 1.20
N LEU A 140 12.82 -2.10 1.47
CA LEU A 140 12.98 -0.98 0.56
C LEU A 140 14.45 -0.81 0.15
N PHE A 141 15.34 -0.85 1.14
CA PHE A 141 16.77 -0.73 0.92
C PHE A 141 17.34 -1.93 0.15
N ASP A 142 16.95 -3.15 0.55
CA ASP A 142 17.38 -4.37 -0.15
C ASP A 142 16.83 -4.40 -1.59
N PHE A 143 15.60 -3.94 -1.80
CA PHE A 143 15.02 -3.82 -3.15
C PHE A 143 15.83 -2.85 -4.01
N ALA A 144 16.07 -1.61 -3.56
CA ALA A 144 16.84 -0.63 -4.31
C ALA A 144 18.25 -1.14 -4.65
N LYS A 145 18.91 -1.75 -3.67
CA LYS A 145 20.26 -2.31 -3.82
C LYS A 145 20.31 -3.41 -4.91
N ASN A 146 19.32 -4.30 -4.92
CA ASN A 146 19.26 -5.38 -5.93
C ASN A 146 18.79 -4.87 -7.31
N LEU A 147 17.88 -3.89 -7.34
CA LEU A 147 17.38 -3.32 -8.61
C LEU A 147 18.49 -2.59 -9.37
N ASN A 148 19.38 -1.93 -8.64
CA ASN A 148 20.48 -1.15 -9.19
C ASN A 148 21.70 -2.01 -9.62
N ASP A 149 21.77 -3.27 -9.18
CA ASP A 149 22.93 -4.12 -9.44
C ASP A 149 23.13 -4.32 -10.96
N GLY A 150 24.26 -3.88 -11.45
CA GLY A 150 24.62 -3.96 -12.86
C GLY A 150 23.91 -2.97 -13.79
N VAL A 151 23.20 -1.96 -13.27
CA VAL A 151 22.59 -0.87 -14.06
C VAL A 151 23.49 0.36 -14.00
N PRO A 152 24.23 0.70 -15.07
CA PRO A 152 25.04 1.91 -15.10
C PRO A 152 24.18 3.18 -15.21
N LYS A 153 24.70 4.34 -14.80
CA LYS A 153 23.99 5.63 -14.85
C LYS A 153 23.44 5.96 -16.26
N SER A 154 24.14 5.55 -17.31
CA SER A 154 23.74 5.76 -18.71
C SER A 154 22.47 4.97 -19.12
N GLU A 155 22.09 3.94 -18.35
CA GLU A 155 20.94 3.08 -18.62
C GLU A 155 19.85 3.20 -17.54
N ILE A 156 19.95 4.19 -16.64
CA ILE A 156 19.04 4.36 -15.49
C ILE A 156 17.56 4.50 -15.92
N SER A 157 17.27 5.05 -17.09
CA SER A 157 15.90 5.18 -17.60
C SER A 157 15.17 3.84 -17.76
N ARG A 158 15.93 2.73 -17.82
CA ARG A 158 15.40 1.37 -18.01
C ARG A 158 15.26 0.60 -16.71
N ILE A 159 15.58 1.21 -15.57
CA ILE A 159 15.67 0.51 -14.27
C ILE A 159 14.36 -0.17 -13.88
N PHE A 160 13.20 0.38 -14.27
CA PHE A 160 11.87 -0.14 -13.95
C PHE A 160 11.21 -0.97 -15.07
N GLU A 161 11.88 -1.20 -16.22
CA GLU A 161 11.26 -1.87 -17.38
C GLU A 161 10.64 -3.25 -17.09
N LYS A 162 11.11 -3.93 -16.03
CA LYS A 162 10.73 -5.32 -15.73
C LYS A 162 10.00 -5.47 -14.39
N VAL A 163 9.66 -4.36 -13.77
CA VAL A 163 8.97 -4.37 -12.49
C VAL A 163 7.69 -3.55 -12.55
N THR A 164 6.64 -4.07 -11.93
CA THR A 164 5.36 -3.38 -11.74
C THR A 164 4.96 -3.56 -10.27
N PHE A 165 4.30 -2.56 -9.72
CA PHE A 165 3.82 -2.59 -8.34
C PHE A 165 2.31 -2.46 -8.27
N VAL A 166 1.69 -3.25 -7.42
CA VAL A 166 0.31 -3.08 -6.96
C VAL A 166 0.37 -2.82 -5.46
N VAL A 167 0.05 -1.62 -5.05
CA VAL A 167 0.16 -1.16 -3.66
C VAL A 167 -1.24 -1.01 -3.08
N PHE A 168 -1.59 -1.88 -2.13
CA PHE A 168 -2.89 -1.87 -1.46
C PHE A 168 -2.96 -0.89 -0.29
N ASN A 169 -1.84 -0.23 0.00
CA ASN A 169 -1.74 0.76 1.05
C ASN A 169 -2.16 2.14 0.54
N TYR A 170 -2.58 2.99 1.46
CA TYR A 170 -2.86 4.42 1.18
C TYR A 170 -1.60 5.29 1.24
N ASP A 171 -0.50 4.76 1.84
CA ASP A 171 0.78 5.46 1.92
C ASP A 171 1.52 5.49 0.58
N ARG A 172 2.54 6.33 0.49
CA ARG A 172 3.37 6.57 -0.69
C ARG A 172 4.84 6.24 -0.39
N CYS A 173 5.06 5.30 0.54
CA CYS A 173 6.38 4.99 1.07
C CYS A 173 7.34 4.51 0.00
N PHE A 174 6.89 3.64 -0.90
CA PHE A 174 7.72 3.06 -1.93
C PHE A 174 8.19 4.11 -2.94
N GLU A 175 7.26 4.90 -3.48
CA GLU A 175 7.54 5.94 -4.47
C GLU A 175 8.44 7.03 -3.88
N HIS A 176 8.15 7.46 -2.65
CA HIS A 176 8.93 8.44 -1.95
C HIS A 176 10.38 7.94 -1.70
N PHE A 177 10.50 6.70 -1.22
CA PHE A 177 11.80 6.09 -0.99
C PHE A 177 12.62 5.98 -2.29
N MET A 178 12.03 5.45 -3.36
CA MET A 178 12.74 5.25 -4.63
C MET A 178 13.21 6.56 -5.25
N PHE A 179 12.40 7.62 -5.18
CA PHE A 179 12.76 8.94 -5.67
C PHE A 179 14.04 9.46 -5.02
N HIS A 180 14.17 9.37 -3.70
CA HIS A 180 15.36 9.80 -2.97
C HIS A 180 16.53 8.82 -3.13
N ALA A 181 16.26 7.51 -3.14
CA ALA A 181 17.29 6.50 -3.33
C ALA A 181 18.01 6.63 -4.67
N LEU A 182 17.30 6.95 -5.75
CA LEU A 182 17.88 7.18 -7.07
C LEU A 182 18.80 8.40 -7.08
N GLN A 183 18.41 9.49 -6.41
CA GLN A 183 19.22 10.70 -6.30
C GLN A 183 20.53 10.40 -5.58
N GLU A 184 20.47 9.75 -4.43
CA GLU A 184 21.66 9.40 -3.64
C GLU A 184 22.57 8.41 -4.38
N LEU A 185 22.00 7.36 -4.97
CA LEU A 185 22.79 6.31 -5.60
C LEU A 185 23.50 6.76 -6.88
N TYR A 186 22.78 7.49 -7.73
CA TYR A 186 23.31 7.88 -9.05
C TYR A 186 23.86 9.31 -9.09
N GLY A 187 23.78 10.07 -7.99
CA GLY A 187 24.17 11.47 -7.92
C GLY A 187 23.45 12.28 -9.02
N ILE A 188 22.12 12.17 -9.07
CA ILE A 188 21.24 12.93 -9.96
C ILE A 188 20.39 13.91 -9.17
N ASP A 189 19.98 15.00 -9.82
CA ASP A 189 19.09 15.98 -9.23
C ASP A 189 17.61 15.56 -9.28
N GLU A 190 16.74 16.32 -8.62
CA GLU A 190 15.31 16.03 -8.57
C GLU A 190 14.63 15.96 -9.95
N PRO A 191 14.90 16.87 -10.92
CA PRO A 191 14.33 16.76 -12.27
C PRO A 191 14.71 15.45 -12.96
N ALA A 192 15.99 15.05 -12.90
CA ALA A 192 16.45 13.81 -13.51
C ALA A 192 15.87 12.57 -12.81
N ALA A 193 15.75 12.61 -11.47
CA ALA A 193 15.09 11.54 -10.71
C ALA A 193 13.60 11.44 -11.07
N SER A 194 12.90 12.57 -11.23
CA SER A 194 11.49 12.62 -11.66
C SER A 194 11.31 11.98 -13.03
N GLU A 195 12.20 12.26 -13.98
CA GLU A 195 12.16 11.64 -15.32
C GLU A 195 12.31 10.12 -15.24
N VAL A 196 13.28 9.63 -14.46
CA VAL A 196 13.46 8.17 -14.27
C VAL A 196 12.24 7.55 -13.60
N MET A 197 11.67 8.20 -12.58
CA MET A 197 10.49 7.73 -11.87
C MET A 197 9.22 7.67 -12.72
N GLN A 198 9.13 8.39 -13.84
CA GLN A 198 8.02 8.25 -14.79
C GLN A 198 7.98 6.85 -15.45
N GLY A 199 9.09 6.14 -15.48
CA GLY A 199 9.14 4.75 -15.91
C GLY A 199 8.59 3.74 -14.90
N LEU A 200 8.34 4.16 -13.66
CA LEU A 200 7.83 3.30 -12.60
C LEU A 200 6.32 3.09 -12.74
N ASN A 201 5.90 1.84 -12.90
CA ASN A 201 4.48 1.48 -12.97
C ASN A 201 3.98 1.06 -11.58
N VAL A 202 3.18 1.92 -10.95
CA VAL A 202 2.52 1.65 -9.64
C VAL A 202 1.01 1.78 -9.80
N ILE A 203 0.29 0.77 -9.35
CA ILE A 203 -1.18 0.72 -9.35
C ILE A 203 -1.63 0.73 -7.89
N HIS A 204 -2.42 1.73 -7.49
CA HIS A 204 -3.06 1.82 -6.19
C HIS A 204 -4.55 1.50 -6.30
N PRO A 205 -5.00 0.28 -6.01
CA PRO A 205 -6.41 -0.09 -6.11
C PRO A 205 -7.32 0.77 -5.23
N TYR A 206 -6.88 1.12 -4.04
CA TYR A 206 -7.66 1.94 -3.10
C TYR A 206 -7.32 3.44 -3.16
N GLY A 207 -6.54 3.86 -4.19
CA GLY A 207 -6.01 5.22 -4.27
C GLY A 207 -4.93 5.51 -3.22
N THR A 208 -4.53 6.77 -3.15
CA THR A 208 -3.56 7.29 -2.18
C THR A 208 -4.08 8.59 -1.60
N ILE A 209 -3.43 9.08 -0.54
CA ILE A 209 -3.73 10.40 0.03
C ILE A 209 -3.35 11.57 -0.92
N GLY A 210 -2.69 11.30 -2.04
CA GLY A 210 -2.32 12.28 -3.08
C GLY A 210 -1.01 11.94 -3.76
N GLU A 211 -0.74 12.57 -4.88
CA GLU A 211 0.54 12.47 -5.59
C GLU A 211 1.65 13.18 -4.82
N LEU A 212 2.89 12.73 -4.99
CA LEU A 212 4.08 13.40 -4.46
C LEU A 212 4.47 14.62 -5.33
N PRO A 213 5.23 15.61 -4.81
CA PRO A 213 5.59 16.81 -5.56
C PRO A 213 6.30 16.56 -6.90
N TRP A 214 7.05 15.49 -7.00
CA TRP A 214 7.70 15.12 -8.27
C TRP A 214 6.74 14.48 -9.30
N GLN A 215 5.57 14.02 -8.88
CA GLN A 215 4.55 13.43 -9.76
C GLN A 215 3.59 14.48 -10.34
N SER A 216 3.33 15.55 -9.60
CA SER A 216 2.36 16.57 -9.98
C SER A 216 2.72 17.93 -9.38
N ALA A 217 2.40 19.01 -10.10
CA ALA A 217 2.54 20.38 -9.60
C ALA A 217 1.66 20.66 -8.35
N GLU A 218 0.56 19.91 -8.18
CA GLU A 218 -0.30 19.96 -7.00
C GLU A 218 0.05 18.87 -5.98
N GLY A 219 1.23 18.26 -6.14
CA GLY A 219 1.68 17.16 -5.31
C GLY A 219 1.78 17.53 -3.84
N ILE A 220 1.46 16.57 -2.99
CA ILE A 220 1.43 16.73 -1.54
C ILE A 220 2.74 16.18 -0.97
N PRO A 221 3.55 16.97 -0.26
CA PRO A 221 4.78 16.49 0.36
C PRO A 221 4.54 15.29 1.29
N PHE A 222 5.51 14.40 1.37
CA PHE A 222 5.46 13.26 2.28
C PHE A 222 5.44 13.76 3.74
N GLY A 223 4.53 13.26 4.56
CA GLY A 223 4.35 13.72 5.94
C GLY A 223 3.83 15.16 6.07
N PHE A 224 3.11 15.65 5.07
CA PHE A 224 2.52 16.98 5.05
C PHE A 224 1.58 17.22 6.23
N VAL A 225 1.62 18.43 6.80
CA VAL A 225 0.62 18.87 7.79
C VAL A 225 -0.57 19.46 7.06
N ALA A 226 -1.61 18.65 6.91
CA ALA A 226 -2.79 19.06 6.18
C ALA A 226 -3.60 20.12 6.94
N ASN A 227 -4.11 21.10 6.20
CA ASN A 227 -5.20 21.95 6.63
C ASN A 227 -6.55 21.34 6.17
N ARG A 228 -7.64 21.96 6.59
CA ARG A 228 -9.01 21.52 6.29
C ARG A 228 -9.27 21.25 4.81
N ALA A 229 -8.97 22.23 3.95
CA ALA A 229 -9.24 22.14 2.51
C ALA A 229 -8.48 20.97 1.86
N ASN A 230 -7.22 20.76 2.26
CA ASN A 230 -6.41 19.68 1.75
C ASN A 230 -6.91 18.30 2.21
N MET A 231 -7.36 18.17 3.48
CA MET A 231 -7.87 16.91 4.00
C MET A 231 -9.10 16.41 3.24
N GLU A 232 -10.05 17.30 2.94
CA GLU A 232 -11.23 16.92 2.16
C GLU A 232 -10.87 16.50 0.74
N HIS A 233 -9.96 17.24 0.09
CA HIS A 233 -9.47 16.87 -1.25
C HIS A 233 -8.79 15.50 -1.24
N MET A 234 -7.92 15.23 -0.26
CA MET A 234 -7.27 13.92 -0.11
C MET A 234 -8.28 12.80 0.18
N ALA A 235 -9.28 13.05 1.02
CA ALA A 235 -10.31 12.06 1.36
C ALA A 235 -11.10 11.60 0.12
N ARG A 236 -11.33 12.48 -0.86
CA ARG A 236 -11.97 12.12 -2.13
C ARG A 236 -11.13 11.20 -3.02
N ARG A 237 -9.82 11.12 -2.80
CA ARG A 237 -8.91 10.24 -3.54
C ARG A 237 -8.88 8.81 -2.98
N ILE A 238 -9.31 8.63 -1.73
CA ILE A 238 -9.46 7.32 -1.10
C ILE A 238 -10.69 6.61 -1.68
N LYS A 239 -10.51 5.37 -2.09
CA LYS A 239 -11.57 4.53 -2.68
C LYS A 239 -11.84 3.34 -1.78
N THR A 240 -13.10 2.97 -1.64
CA THR A 240 -13.50 1.71 -1.03
C THR A 240 -13.43 0.56 -2.04
N TYR A 241 -13.53 -0.67 -1.55
CA TYR A 241 -13.58 -1.86 -2.41
C TYR A 241 -14.70 -1.80 -3.46
N THR A 242 -15.90 -1.39 -3.06
CA THR A 242 -17.04 -1.26 -3.97
C THR A 242 -16.83 -0.18 -5.03
N GLU A 243 -16.33 1.00 -4.63
CA GLU A 243 -15.99 2.09 -5.58
C GLU A 243 -14.93 1.66 -6.60
N GLN A 244 -14.01 0.76 -6.22
CA GLN A 244 -13.00 0.23 -7.14
C GLN A 244 -13.58 -0.74 -8.17
N ILE A 245 -14.52 -1.61 -7.79
CA ILE A 245 -15.17 -2.56 -8.70
C ILE A 245 -15.96 -1.83 -9.79
N GLU A 246 -16.60 -0.72 -9.45
CA GLU A 246 -17.41 0.07 -10.38
C GLU A 246 -16.56 0.80 -11.46
N LYS A 247 -15.25 0.99 -11.24
CA LYS A 247 -14.34 1.63 -12.19
C LYS A 247 -13.52 0.59 -12.97
N SER A 248 -14.08 0.12 -14.06
CA SER A 248 -13.56 -0.98 -14.89
C SER A 248 -12.12 -0.81 -15.42
N GLU A 249 -11.65 0.43 -15.67
CA GLU A 249 -10.36 0.69 -16.32
C GLU A 249 -9.14 0.40 -15.42
N ALA A 250 -9.20 0.83 -14.15
CA ALA A 250 -8.13 0.55 -13.18
C ALA A 250 -8.07 -0.96 -12.83
N LEU A 251 -9.22 -1.64 -12.77
CA LEU A 251 -9.29 -3.08 -12.57
C LEU A 251 -8.72 -3.84 -13.77
N GLY A 252 -8.95 -3.36 -15.00
CA GLY A 252 -8.39 -3.91 -16.22
C GLY A 252 -6.85 -3.86 -16.23
N SER A 253 -6.27 -2.72 -15.84
CA SER A 253 -4.81 -2.54 -15.73
C SER A 253 -4.20 -3.48 -14.68
N LEU A 254 -4.84 -3.61 -13.51
CA LEU A 254 -4.43 -4.52 -12.45
C LEU A 254 -4.43 -5.99 -12.92
N LYS A 255 -5.52 -6.46 -13.51
CA LYS A 255 -5.63 -7.83 -14.03
C LYS A 255 -4.64 -8.11 -15.15
N THR A 256 -4.38 -7.12 -16.00
CA THR A 256 -3.37 -7.21 -17.05
C THR A 256 -1.96 -7.35 -16.46
N ALA A 257 -1.64 -6.61 -15.39
CA ALA A 257 -0.37 -6.72 -14.71
C ALA A 257 -0.18 -8.13 -14.11
N VAL A 258 -1.21 -8.67 -13.45
CA VAL A 258 -1.18 -10.05 -12.93
C VAL A 258 -1.02 -11.07 -14.05
N PHE A 259 -1.76 -10.91 -15.15
CA PHE A 259 -1.74 -11.85 -16.28
C PHE A 259 -0.35 -11.93 -16.94
N LYS A 260 0.35 -10.79 -17.08
CA LYS A 260 1.64 -10.68 -17.77
C LYS A 260 2.85 -10.94 -16.87
N ALA A 261 2.65 -11.15 -15.57
CA ALA A 261 3.74 -11.34 -14.62
C ALA A 261 4.28 -12.78 -14.69
N ASP A 262 5.58 -12.94 -14.99
CA ASP A 262 6.28 -14.22 -14.90
C ASP A 262 6.55 -14.59 -13.42
N THR A 263 6.74 -13.57 -12.58
CA THR A 263 7.00 -13.73 -11.15
C THR A 263 6.09 -12.78 -10.34
N LEU A 264 5.44 -13.32 -9.32
CA LEU A 264 4.65 -12.57 -8.34
C LEU A 264 5.39 -12.54 -7.00
N VAL A 265 5.45 -11.37 -6.36
CA VAL A 265 6.08 -11.18 -5.05
C VAL A 265 5.11 -10.44 -4.12
N PHE A 266 4.65 -11.12 -3.08
CA PHE A 266 3.74 -10.54 -2.08
C PHE A 266 4.54 -10.11 -0.85
N LEU A 267 4.60 -8.80 -0.59
CA LEU A 267 5.32 -8.23 0.55
C LEU A 267 4.34 -7.60 1.55
N GLY A 268 4.33 -8.13 2.78
CA GLY A 268 3.48 -7.62 3.86
C GLY A 268 2.00 -7.63 3.54
N PHE A 269 1.57 -8.53 2.65
CA PHE A 269 0.19 -8.63 2.19
C PHE A 269 -0.61 -9.59 3.07
N SER A 270 -1.84 -9.20 3.41
CA SER A 270 -2.67 -9.95 4.38
C SER A 270 -3.53 -11.05 3.76
N TYR A 271 -3.53 -11.19 2.44
CA TYR A 271 -4.34 -12.16 1.68
C TYR A 271 -5.85 -12.08 1.96
N HIS A 272 -6.36 -10.89 2.28
CA HIS A 272 -7.79 -10.67 2.46
C HIS A 272 -8.58 -11.08 1.22
N PRO A 273 -9.74 -11.75 1.38
CA PRO A 273 -10.54 -12.26 0.26
C PRO A 273 -10.91 -11.19 -0.77
N GLU A 274 -11.21 -9.97 -0.32
CA GLU A 274 -11.54 -8.83 -1.19
C GLU A 274 -10.34 -8.45 -2.07
N ASN A 275 -9.15 -8.30 -1.48
CA ASN A 275 -7.92 -7.99 -2.21
C ASN A 275 -7.54 -9.12 -3.18
N MET A 276 -7.67 -10.39 -2.74
CA MET A 276 -7.42 -11.55 -3.58
C MET A 276 -8.38 -11.59 -4.79
N LYS A 277 -9.65 -11.19 -4.60
CA LYS A 277 -10.64 -11.13 -5.67
C LYS A 277 -10.29 -10.07 -6.72
N LEU A 278 -9.77 -8.90 -6.31
CA LEU A 278 -9.28 -7.88 -7.25
C LEU A 278 -8.15 -8.39 -8.14
N LEU A 279 -7.22 -9.17 -7.55
CA LEU A 279 -6.07 -9.75 -8.24
C LEU A 279 -6.41 -10.97 -9.11
N THR A 280 -7.57 -11.62 -8.88
CA THR A 280 -7.94 -12.86 -9.56
C THR A 280 -8.20 -12.63 -11.05
N ILE A 281 -7.54 -13.41 -11.90
CA ILE A 281 -7.73 -13.43 -13.36
C ILE A 281 -8.57 -14.62 -13.79
N ASP A 282 -9.32 -14.46 -14.89
CA ASP A 282 -10.27 -15.48 -15.37
C ASP A 282 -9.60 -16.55 -16.25
N ALA A 283 -8.41 -16.26 -16.78
CA ALA A 283 -7.64 -17.16 -17.63
C ALA A 283 -6.23 -17.39 -17.04
N ARG A 284 -5.58 -18.47 -17.45
CA ARG A 284 -4.20 -18.75 -17.05
C ARG A 284 -3.26 -17.64 -17.50
N GLY A 285 -2.54 -17.01 -16.55
CA GLY A 285 -1.49 -16.03 -16.81
C GLY A 285 -0.12 -16.67 -17.08
N ASP A 286 0.88 -15.82 -17.22
CA ASP A 286 2.28 -16.22 -17.51
C ASP A 286 3.07 -16.62 -16.26
N THR A 287 2.45 -16.58 -15.07
CA THR A 287 3.12 -16.78 -13.78
C THR A 287 3.71 -18.16 -13.62
N GLU A 288 5.02 -18.22 -13.40
CA GLU A 288 5.79 -19.44 -13.13
C GLU A 288 6.20 -19.53 -11.66
N ARG A 289 6.42 -18.38 -10.99
CA ARG A 289 6.95 -18.32 -9.62
C ARG A 289 6.16 -17.34 -8.76
N VAL A 290 5.92 -17.74 -7.51
CA VAL A 290 5.25 -16.90 -6.51
C VAL A 290 6.07 -16.90 -5.23
N PHE A 291 6.43 -15.71 -4.76
CA PHE A 291 7.09 -15.50 -3.47
C PHE A 291 6.16 -14.66 -2.58
N GLY A 292 6.20 -14.88 -1.29
CA GLY A 292 5.37 -14.06 -0.41
C GLY A 292 5.70 -14.21 1.07
N THR A 293 5.49 -13.13 1.79
CA THR A 293 5.56 -13.12 3.26
C THR A 293 4.22 -13.53 3.87
N ALA A 294 4.29 -14.28 4.95
CA ALA A 294 3.14 -14.73 5.74
C ALA A 294 3.46 -14.66 7.24
N LYS A 295 4.12 -13.56 7.68
CA LYS A 295 4.60 -13.41 9.05
C LYS A 295 3.47 -13.57 10.07
N GLY A 296 3.63 -14.53 10.99
CA GLY A 296 2.66 -14.84 12.03
C GLY A 296 1.45 -15.63 11.56
N ILE A 297 1.45 -16.13 10.32
CA ILE A 297 0.38 -16.97 9.77
C ILE A 297 0.74 -18.45 10.00
N SER A 298 -0.23 -19.27 10.43
CA SER A 298 -0.01 -20.69 10.68
C SER A 298 0.32 -21.46 9.40
N ALA A 299 1.05 -22.57 9.53
CA ALA A 299 1.36 -23.45 8.39
C ALA A 299 0.08 -23.95 7.68
N ALA A 300 -0.99 -24.19 8.43
CA ALA A 300 -2.28 -24.60 7.87
C ALA A 300 -2.90 -23.50 7.00
N ASP A 301 -2.87 -22.25 7.48
CA ASP A 301 -3.39 -21.12 6.73
C ASP A 301 -2.50 -20.77 5.53
N ILE A 302 -1.18 -20.95 5.64
CA ILE A 302 -0.26 -20.81 4.49
C ILE A 302 -0.66 -21.78 3.37
N ALA A 303 -1.01 -23.04 3.69
CA ALA A 303 -1.49 -23.99 2.69
C ALA A 303 -2.78 -23.54 2.00
N ILE A 304 -3.71 -22.92 2.74
CA ILE A 304 -4.94 -22.33 2.20
C ILE A 304 -4.60 -21.15 1.26
N ILE A 305 -3.70 -20.26 1.70
CA ILE A 305 -3.23 -19.13 0.90
C ILE A 305 -2.61 -19.59 -0.42
N GLN A 306 -1.76 -20.62 -0.38
CA GLN A 306 -1.18 -21.18 -1.61
C GLN A 306 -2.26 -21.70 -2.57
N GLY A 307 -3.32 -22.34 -2.06
CA GLY A 307 -4.48 -22.74 -2.86
C GLY A 307 -5.22 -21.54 -3.48
N GLN A 308 -5.40 -20.47 -2.72
CA GLN A 308 -6.02 -19.24 -3.20
C GLN A 308 -5.16 -18.54 -4.27
N LEU A 309 -3.84 -18.50 -4.09
CA LEU A 309 -2.90 -17.93 -5.06
C LEU A 309 -2.91 -18.69 -6.38
N ARG A 310 -2.96 -20.06 -6.35
CA ARG A 310 -3.13 -20.86 -7.57
C ARG A 310 -4.40 -20.50 -8.32
N LYS A 311 -5.52 -20.40 -7.60
CA LYS A 311 -6.79 -19.96 -8.20
C LYS A 311 -6.69 -18.56 -8.79
N MET A 312 -6.06 -17.64 -8.08
CA MET A 312 -5.89 -16.24 -8.48
C MET A 312 -5.19 -16.10 -9.84
N ILE A 313 -4.15 -16.90 -10.10
CA ILE A 313 -3.38 -16.88 -11.36
C ILE A 313 -4.00 -17.76 -12.47
N GLY A 314 -5.25 -18.19 -12.32
CA GLY A 314 -5.96 -19.01 -13.29
C GLY A 314 -5.53 -20.49 -13.31
N GLY A 315 -4.83 -20.97 -12.27
CA GLY A 315 -4.46 -22.37 -12.10
C GLY A 315 -5.66 -23.24 -11.70
N LYS A 316 -5.64 -24.53 -12.07
CA LYS A 316 -6.63 -25.48 -11.59
C LYS A 316 -6.39 -25.80 -10.11
N PRO A 317 -7.45 -26.04 -9.30
CA PRO A 317 -7.30 -26.61 -7.97
C PRO A 317 -6.50 -27.92 -8.06
N LEU A 318 -5.63 -28.18 -7.06
CA LEU A 318 -4.98 -29.48 -6.96
C LEU A 318 -6.06 -30.55 -6.79
N ASP A 319 -6.09 -31.54 -7.71
CA ASP A 319 -6.84 -32.76 -7.46
C ASP A 319 -6.25 -33.42 -6.21
N VAL A 320 -7.11 -33.74 -5.25
CA VAL A 320 -6.74 -34.43 -4.02
C VAL A 320 -6.22 -35.82 -4.40
N GLY A 321 -4.89 -35.94 -4.56
CA GLY A 321 -4.20 -37.22 -4.87
C GLY A 321 -3.42 -37.30 -6.18
N GLY A 322 -3.45 -36.26 -7.05
CA GLY A 322 -2.76 -36.26 -8.33
C GLY A 322 -1.44 -35.48 -8.34
N ARG A 323 -0.39 -36.06 -8.88
CA ARG A 323 0.78 -35.30 -9.35
C ARG A 323 0.33 -34.50 -10.57
N GLY A 324 -0.10 -33.24 -10.33
CA GLY A 324 -0.39 -32.26 -11.39
C GLY A 324 0.88 -31.93 -12.20
N PRO A 325 0.74 -31.36 -13.40
CA PRO A 325 1.86 -30.87 -14.18
C PRO A 325 2.67 -29.89 -13.33
N GLU A 326 3.99 -29.91 -13.52
CA GLU A 326 5.03 -29.20 -12.76
C GLU A 326 4.52 -27.91 -12.11
N SER A 327 4.39 -28.00 -10.79
CA SER A 327 3.76 -26.99 -9.95
C SER A 327 4.50 -25.67 -10.07
N GLU A 328 3.76 -24.56 -10.24
CA GLU A 328 4.29 -23.23 -10.00
C GLU A 328 5.10 -23.28 -8.69
N GLN A 329 6.31 -22.71 -8.73
CA GLN A 329 7.14 -22.66 -7.54
C GLN A 329 6.56 -21.59 -6.61
N MET A 330 6.01 -22.02 -5.46
CA MET A 330 5.43 -21.11 -4.47
C MET A 330 6.23 -21.14 -3.18
N PHE A 331 6.80 -19.99 -2.83
CA PHE A 331 7.62 -19.77 -1.64
C PHE A 331 6.92 -18.76 -0.73
N ILE A 332 5.96 -19.23 0.06
CA ILE A 332 5.25 -18.40 1.06
C ILE A 332 5.87 -18.69 2.42
N LYS A 333 6.47 -17.66 3.04
CA LYS A 333 7.32 -17.79 4.22
C LYS A 333 6.78 -16.98 5.41
N ASP A 334 6.89 -17.55 6.61
CA ASP A 334 6.64 -16.85 7.87
C ASP A 334 7.83 -15.92 8.21
N GLU A 335 8.03 -14.87 7.40
CA GLU A 335 9.18 -13.97 7.47
C GLU A 335 8.79 -12.52 7.25
N THR A 336 9.70 -11.60 7.57
CA THR A 336 9.61 -10.18 7.21
C THR A 336 9.87 -9.99 5.72
N CYS A 337 9.51 -8.81 5.18
CA CYS A 337 9.76 -8.49 3.78
C CYS A 337 11.27 -8.40 3.49
N ALA A 338 12.05 -7.81 4.38
CA ALA A 338 13.50 -7.75 4.25
C ALA A 338 14.13 -9.16 4.24
N ALA A 339 13.73 -10.04 5.17
CA ALA A 339 14.25 -11.42 5.21
C ALA A 339 13.94 -12.20 3.92
N LEU A 340 12.70 -12.08 3.40
CA LEU A 340 12.31 -12.71 2.13
C LEU A 340 13.19 -12.24 0.96
N LEU A 341 13.40 -10.91 0.82
CA LEU A 341 14.23 -10.37 -0.26
C LEU A 341 15.70 -10.77 -0.13
N GLN A 342 16.23 -10.89 1.09
CA GLN A 342 17.59 -11.36 1.34
C GLN A 342 17.74 -12.85 0.98
N GLU A 343 16.80 -13.70 1.41
CA GLU A 343 16.82 -15.16 1.12
C GLU A 343 16.74 -15.40 -0.40
N PHE A 344 15.85 -14.71 -1.09
CA PHE A 344 15.57 -14.92 -2.52
C PHE A 344 16.20 -13.87 -3.46
N SER A 345 17.16 -13.06 -3.01
CA SER A 345 17.76 -11.99 -3.83
C SER A 345 18.26 -12.48 -5.19
N ARG A 346 18.95 -13.62 -5.22
CA ARG A 346 19.45 -14.22 -6.47
C ARG A 346 18.31 -14.72 -7.36
N SER A 347 17.27 -15.30 -6.79
CA SER A 347 16.12 -15.83 -7.54
C SER A 347 15.25 -14.74 -8.15
N LEU A 348 15.15 -13.59 -7.47
CA LEU A 348 14.31 -12.46 -7.88
C LEU A 348 15.03 -11.52 -8.82
N PHE A 349 16.34 -11.24 -8.59
CA PHE A 349 17.07 -10.17 -9.28
C PHE A 349 18.24 -10.68 -10.13
N ALA A 350 18.56 -11.99 -10.14
CA ALA A 350 19.63 -12.48 -11.00
C ALA A 350 19.32 -12.18 -12.48
N THR A 351 20.01 -11.20 -13.02
CA THR A 351 20.09 -11.01 -14.45
C THR A 351 20.67 -12.27 -15.06
N GLY A 352 20.03 -12.87 -16.06
CA GLY A 352 20.42 -14.15 -16.70
C GLY A 352 21.80 -14.16 -17.38
N ARG A 353 22.83 -13.74 -16.67
CA ARG A 353 24.25 -13.86 -17.02
C ARG A 353 24.92 -15.12 -16.47
N ALA A 354 24.19 -16.19 -16.26
CA ALA A 354 24.81 -17.50 -16.04
C ALA A 354 24.95 -18.23 -17.37
N GLY A 355 26.08 -18.03 -18.05
CA GLY A 355 26.42 -18.85 -19.22
C GLY A 355 27.09 -18.09 -20.36
N ARG A 356 28.34 -17.69 -20.18
CA ARG A 356 29.39 -17.73 -21.20
C ARG A 356 30.63 -18.35 -20.60
#